data_b97970b2eef08e1b9421eab00109a886
#
_entry.id   b97970b2eef08e1b9421eab00109a886
#
_cell.length_a   1.000
_cell.length_b   1.000
_cell.length_c   1.000
_cell.angle_alpha   90.00
_cell.angle_beta   90.00
_cell.angle_gamma   90.00
#
_symmetry.space_group_name_H-M   'P 1'
#
loop_
_entity.id
_entity.type
_entity.pdbx_description
1 polymer ?
#
loop_
_entity_poly.entity_id
_entity_poly.type
_entity_poly.pdbx_seq_one_letter_code
_entity_poly.pdbx_strand_id
1 'polypeptide(L)'
;MKTKNIFMGLIVCLSFLLLTGCSEGQQLHQKLIIQGIGIDNSENGYLLTVQALDFKNPANEDEPNIKNIEVEGTSLVSALENISKKTSLTPVYSQNMIIIIGESIAKNGVNKFMDFFVRHCEARPKVKLCVVEDKASEYFKIKHNNKLIKAKDIHDLIPDALNSDILHFVSSLKNKISDPYLACLGTEKSESEKNIILRGVAVFSNEIFKSYLHDNDFLGFMILKGVPECGTCKIHDETLGQITCSVNKVDSQTRVINDNSDSPSFDINLKVKASAFSIDNKFDTCFDENLKNSIAEKLSKKITDICYAVIHKTTDMETDILNLGRTLKNSNPEEFKKIEKEWSQSLSKCQYNLSANTEVIITGKEPI
;
A
#
# COMPACT_ATOMS: atom_id res chain seq x y z
N MET A 1 31.90 -38.65 -52.26
CA MET A 1 32.60 -38.31 -50.97
C MET A 1 32.96 -36.82 -50.88
N LYS A 2 33.49 -36.16 -51.90
CA LYS A 2 33.92 -34.74 -51.81
C LYS A 2 32.79 -33.75 -51.52
N THR A 3 31.59 -33.92 -52.09
CA THR A 3 30.42 -33.02 -51.88
C THR A 3 29.84 -33.08 -50.46
N LYS A 4 29.87 -34.25 -49.80
CA LYS A 4 29.40 -34.44 -48.43
C LYS A 4 30.30 -33.73 -47.43
N ASN A 5 31.61 -33.72 -47.68
CA ASN A 5 32.56 -33.00 -46.83
C ASN A 5 32.48 -31.47 -46.97
N ILE A 6 32.16 -30.98 -48.18
CA ILE A 6 31.93 -29.55 -48.43
C ILE A 6 30.65 -29.07 -47.69
N PHE A 7 29.58 -29.86 -47.76
CA PHE A 7 28.32 -29.55 -47.09
C PHE A 7 28.46 -29.57 -45.55
N MET A 8 29.24 -30.53 -45.02
CA MET A 8 29.54 -30.58 -43.59
C MET A 8 30.41 -29.41 -43.16
N GLY A 9 31.38 -28.98 -43.98
CA GLY A 9 32.16 -27.75 -43.68
C GLY A 9 31.30 -26.48 -43.68
N LEU A 10 30.32 -26.38 -44.57
CA LEU A 10 29.40 -25.24 -44.64
C LEU A 10 28.47 -25.16 -43.40
N ILE A 11 27.99 -26.32 -42.93
CA ILE A 11 27.16 -26.38 -41.72
C ILE A 11 27.98 -25.97 -40.45
N VAL A 12 29.24 -26.39 -40.36
CA VAL A 12 30.13 -26.03 -39.27
C VAL A 12 30.44 -24.53 -39.31
N CYS A 13 30.73 -23.94 -40.48
CA CYS A 13 30.90 -22.49 -40.62
C CYS A 13 29.63 -21.71 -40.26
N LEU A 14 28.44 -22.20 -40.67
CA LEU A 14 27.17 -21.56 -40.34
C LEU A 14 26.84 -21.63 -38.86
N SER A 15 27.21 -22.74 -38.19
CA SER A 15 27.04 -22.86 -36.71
C SER A 15 27.98 -21.93 -35.94
N PHE A 16 29.18 -21.63 -36.44
CA PHE A 16 30.08 -20.63 -35.85
C PHE A 16 29.55 -19.20 -35.98
N LEU A 17 28.85 -18.88 -37.06
CA LEU A 17 28.19 -17.59 -37.23
C LEU A 17 27.00 -17.37 -36.29
N LEU A 18 26.35 -18.47 -35.84
CA LEU A 18 25.25 -18.40 -34.89
C LEU A 18 25.74 -18.28 -33.43
N LEU A 19 27.04 -18.50 -33.15
CA LEU A 19 27.65 -18.40 -31.84
C LEU A 19 28.15 -16.98 -31.50
N THR A 20 28.06 -16.03 -32.44
CA THR A 20 28.28 -14.60 -32.15
C THR A 20 27.07 -14.03 -31.43
N GLY A 21 26.72 -14.63 -30.29
CA GLY A 21 25.67 -14.12 -29.39
C GLY A 21 26.12 -12.82 -28.74
N CYS A 22 25.20 -11.90 -28.67
CA CYS A 22 25.27 -10.55 -28.12
C CYS A 22 26.29 -10.36 -27.01
N SER A 23 27.41 -9.73 -27.31
CA SER A 23 28.40 -9.29 -26.29
C SER A 23 28.14 -7.86 -25.78
N GLU A 24 27.00 -7.26 -26.11
CA GLU A 24 26.61 -5.91 -25.65
C GLU A 24 25.95 -5.87 -24.25
N GLY A 25 26.04 -6.93 -23.47
CA GLY A 25 25.60 -6.92 -22.07
C GLY A 25 26.49 -6.02 -21.23
N GLN A 26 26.00 -4.81 -20.85
CA GLN A 26 26.67 -4.02 -19.81
C GLN A 26 26.94 -4.88 -18.61
N GLN A 27 28.20 -4.94 -18.17
CA GLN A 27 28.60 -5.76 -17.04
C GLN A 27 27.89 -5.30 -15.76
N LEU A 28 27.54 -6.21 -14.86
CA LEU A 28 26.76 -5.93 -13.65
C LEU A 28 27.36 -4.82 -12.80
N HIS A 29 28.71 -4.73 -12.77
CA HIS A 29 29.42 -3.68 -12.02
C HIS A 29 29.28 -2.26 -12.58
N GLN A 30 28.75 -2.12 -13.82
CA GLN A 30 28.44 -0.82 -14.44
C GLN A 30 26.99 -0.39 -14.18
N LYS A 31 26.18 -1.25 -13.57
CA LYS A 31 24.76 -1.01 -13.29
C LYS A 31 24.55 -0.62 -11.83
N LEU A 32 23.63 0.30 -11.62
CA LEU A 32 23.12 0.69 -10.31
C LEU A 32 21.72 0.11 -10.16
N ILE A 33 21.59 -1.03 -9.46
CA ILE A 33 20.31 -1.70 -9.27
C ILE A 33 19.54 -0.99 -8.16
N ILE A 34 18.48 -0.26 -8.53
CA ILE A 34 17.65 0.52 -7.62
C ILE A 34 16.54 -0.37 -7.07
N GLN A 35 16.40 -0.37 -5.73
CA GLN A 35 15.38 -1.13 -5.00
C GLN A 35 14.30 -0.25 -4.37
N GLY A 36 14.60 1.00 -4.06
CA GLY A 36 13.66 1.96 -3.49
C GLY A 36 13.95 3.38 -3.95
N ILE A 37 12.91 4.19 -4.07
CA ILE A 37 12.97 5.60 -4.47
C ILE A 37 12.17 6.42 -3.48
N GLY A 38 12.80 7.45 -2.89
CA GLY A 38 12.15 8.50 -2.11
C GLY A 38 12.09 9.78 -2.92
N ILE A 39 10.97 10.50 -2.83
CA ILE A 39 10.74 11.75 -3.54
C ILE A 39 10.31 12.81 -2.55
N ASP A 40 11.09 13.87 -2.45
CA ASP A 40 10.82 15.05 -1.64
C ASP A 40 10.92 16.33 -2.48
N ASN A 41 10.32 17.41 -2.00
CA ASN A 41 10.62 18.74 -2.53
C ASN A 41 12.00 19.21 -2.03
N SER A 42 12.75 19.90 -2.89
CA SER A 42 13.90 20.71 -2.52
C SER A 42 13.62 22.19 -2.82
N GLU A 43 14.54 23.08 -2.40
CA GLU A 43 14.37 24.53 -2.63
C GLU A 43 14.20 24.88 -4.11
N ASN A 44 14.87 24.13 -5.00
CA ASN A 44 14.88 24.40 -6.44
C ASN A 44 14.26 23.29 -7.30
N GLY A 45 13.38 22.45 -6.73
CA GLY A 45 12.74 21.36 -7.46
C GLY A 45 12.52 20.12 -6.61
N TYR A 46 13.20 19.01 -6.93
CA TYR A 46 12.98 17.72 -6.29
C TYR A 46 14.29 17.17 -5.72
N LEU A 47 14.19 16.57 -4.53
CA LEU A 47 15.22 15.71 -3.94
C LEU A 47 14.79 14.24 -4.16
N LEU A 48 15.62 13.47 -4.86
CA LEU A 48 15.47 12.03 -4.97
C LEU A 48 16.46 11.33 -4.07
N THR A 49 15.98 10.42 -3.26
CA THR A 49 16.78 9.46 -2.51
C THR A 49 16.58 8.08 -3.09
N VAL A 50 17.60 7.50 -3.68
CA VAL A 50 17.53 6.13 -4.21
C VAL A 50 18.30 5.18 -3.32
N GLN A 51 17.69 4.07 -2.98
CA GLN A 51 18.37 2.95 -2.35
C GLN A 51 18.74 1.91 -3.41
N ALA A 52 20.02 1.61 -3.50
CA ALA A 52 20.56 0.71 -4.50
C ALA A 52 21.46 -0.37 -3.88
N LEU A 53 21.64 -1.48 -4.60
CA LEU A 53 22.60 -2.53 -4.24
C LEU A 53 24.03 -2.03 -4.47
N ASP A 54 24.90 -2.30 -3.49
CA ASP A 54 26.32 -2.00 -3.57
C ASP A 54 27.16 -3.27 -3.70
N PHE A 55 27.45 -3.64 -4.93
CA PHE A 55 28.26 -4.83 -5.25
C PHE A 55 29.77 -4.61 -5.01
N LYS A 56 30.21 -3.38 -4.79
CA LYS A 56 31.63 -3.08 -4.53
C LYS A 56 32.01 -3.35 -3.07
N ASN A 57 31.04 -3.19 -2.17
CA ASN A 57 31.22 -3.39 -0.75
C ASN A 57 30.12 -4.36 -0.24
N PRO A 58 30.21 -5.67 -0.49
CA PRO A 58 29.20 -6.60 -0.06
C PRO A 58 29.13 -6.68 1.48
N ALA A 59 27.94 -6.89 2.02
CA ALA A 59 27.74 -7.03 3.46
C ALA A 59 28.29 -8.38 3.98
N ASN A 60 28.13 -9.43 3.16
CA ASN A 60 28.68 -10.78 3.36
C ASN A 60 29.04 -11.34 1.97
N GLU A 61 29.68 -12.52 1.90
CA GLU A 61 30.07 -13.15 0.62
C GLU A 61 28.88 -13.35 -0.34
N ASP A 62 27.68 -13.60 0.20
CA ASP A 62 26.48 -13.91 -0.58
C ASP A 62 25.45 -12.76 -0.71
N GLU A 63 25.62 -11.65 0.03
CA GLU A 63 24.65 -10.54 0.01
C GLU A 63 25.30 -9.20 -0.32
N PRO A 64 24.84 -8.49 -1.37
CA PRO A 64 25.28 -7.14 -1.63
C PRO A 64 24.80 -6.20 -0.50
N ASN A 65 25.65 -5.27 -0.13
CA ASN A 65 25.26 -4.19 0.77
C ASN A 65 24.30 -3.24 0.06
N ILE A 66 23.65 -2.37 0.81
CA ILE A 66 22.82 -1.30 0.26
C ILE A 66 23.46 0.05 0.50
N LYS A 67 23.21 0.98 -0.41
CA LYS A 67 23.62 2.37 -0.27
C LYS A 67 22.48 3.31 -0.68
N ASN A 68 22.42 4.44 0.00
CA ASN A 68 21.52 5.52 -0.35
C ASN A 68 22.27 6.59 -1.13
N ILE A 69 21.66 7.11 -2.18
CA ILE A 69 22.19 8.16 -3.04
C ILE A 69 21.13 9.25 -3.12
N GLU A 70 21.49 10.45 -2.68
CA GLU A 70 20.63 11.63 -2.77
C GLU A 70 21.08 12.49 -3.94
N VAL A 71 20.14 12.93 -4.76
CA VAL A 71 20.38 13.84 -5.88
C VAL A 71 19.24 14.85 -5.97
N GLU A 72 19.57 16.07 -6.37
CA GLU A 72 18.59 17.11 -6.66
C GLU A 72 18.44 17.33 -8.15
N GLY A 73 17.29 17.88 -8.56
CA GLY A 73 17.04 18.29 -9.92
C GLY A 73 15.85 19.24 -10.00
N THR A 74 15.86 20.14 -10.97
CA THR A 74 14.74 21.06 -11.24
C THR A 74 13.48 20.34 -11.75
N SER A 75 13.63 19.11 -12.22
CA SER A 75 12.57 18.19 -12.57
C SER A 75 12.95 16.78 -12.14
N LEU A 76 11.97 15.85 -12.09
CA LEU A 76 12.23 14.44 -11.80
C LEU A 76 13.17 13.80 -12.83
N VAL A 77 13.03 14.16 -14.11
CA VAL A 77 13.92 13.70 -15.19
C VAL A 77 15.35 14.12 -14.90
N SER A 78 15.57 15.42 -14.63
CA SER A 78 16.92 15.94 -14.35
C SER A 78 17.49 15.32 -13.07
N ALA A 79 16.70 15.09 -12.05
CA ALA A 79 17.14 14.42 -10.83
C ALA A 79 17.59 12.98 -11.10
N LEU A 80 16.85 12.21 -11.91
CA LEU A 80 17.23 10.83 -12.30
C LEU A 80 18.51 10.81 -13.15
N GLU A 81 18.67 11.74 -14.10
CA GLU A 81 19.90 11.88 -14.87
C GLU A 81 21.11 12.18 -13.95
N ASN A 82 20.91 12.97 -12.90
CA ASN A 82 21.94 13.31 -11.94
C ASN A 82 22.40 12.09 -11.11
N ILE A 83 21.60 11.01 -11.00
CA ILE A 83 22.05 9.75 -10.40
C ILE A 83 23.23 9.18 -11.20
N SER A 84 23.08 9.09 -12.53
CA SER A 84 24.13 8.59 -13.43
C SER A 84 25.37 9.47 -13.36
N LYS A 85 25.22 10.79 -13.37
CA LYS A 85 26.34 11.75 -13.26
C LYS A 85 27.08 11.61 -11.93
N LYS A 86 26.35 11.44 -10.81
CA LYS A 86 26.93 11.31 -9.47
C LYS A 86 27.63 9.96 -9.25
N THR A 87 27.13 8.89 -9.84
CA THR A 87 27.61 7.52 -9.58
C THR A 87 28.50 6.97 -10.68
N SER A 88 28.49 7.56 -11.89
CA SER A 88 29.08 7.03 -13.10
C SER A 88 28.55 5.59 -13.45
N LEU A 89 27.35 5.24 -12.97
CA LEU A 89 26.70 3.96 -13.20
C LEU A 89 25.37 4.16 -13.95
N THR A 90 24.93 3.15 -14.68
CA THR A 90 23.63 3.15 -15.37
C THR A 90 22.54 2.67 -14.39
N PRO A 91 21.55 3.51 -14.02
CA PRO A 91 20.47 3.11 -13.15
C PRO A 91 19.58 2.03 -13.81
N VAL A 92 19.19 1.02 -13.03
CA VAL A 92 18.30 -0.07 -13.43
C VAL A 92 17.10 -0.07 -12.48
N TYR A 93 15.93 0.31 -12.99
CA TYR A 93 14.71 0.48 -12.20
C TYR A 93 13.83 -0.76 -12.16
N SER A 94 14.11 -1.77 -12.98
CA SER A 94 13.32 -3.01 -13.08
C SER A 94 13.26 -3.82 -11.77
N GLN A 95 14.16 -3.53 -10.82
CA GLN A 95 14.19 -4.14 -9.48
C GLN A 95 13.63 -3.22 -8.39
N ASN A 96 13.09 -2.06 -8.76
CA ASN A 96 12.45 -1.17 -7.80
C ASN A 96 11.20 -1.86 -7.20
N MET A 97 11.10 -1.83 -5.89
CA MET A 97 10.03 -2.47 -5.12
C MET A 97 9.07 -1.43 -4.52
N ILE A 98 9.59 -0.25 -4.17
CA ILE A 98 8.81 0.77 -3.46
C ILE A 98 9.20 2.19 -3.89
N ILE A 99 8.19 3.03 -3.96
CA ILE A 99 8.32 4.49 -4.12
C ILE A 99 7.67 5.14 -2.91
N ILE A 100 8.45 5.94 -2.18
CA ILE A 100 8.01 6.68 -1.01
C ILE A 100 7.89 8.15 -1.40
N ILE A 101 6.74 8.75 -1.12
CA ILE A 101 6.43 10.14 -1.43
C ILE A 101 6.40 10.93 -0.13
N GLY A 102 7.19 11.98 -0.03
CA GLY A 102 7.13 12.91 1.08
C GLY A 102 5.81 13.70 1.09
N GLU A 103 5.35 14.10 2.28
CA GLU A 103 4.06 14.78 2.46
C GLU A 103 3.91 16.02 1.59
N SER A 104 4.95 16.81 1.47
CA SER A 104 4.93 18.04 0.65
C SER A 104 4.64 17.78 -0.83
N ILE A 105 5.12 16.64 -1.36
CA ILE A 105 4.83 16.19 -2.71
C ILE A 105 3.36 15.77 -2.83
N ALA A 106 2.87 14.97 -1.86
CA ALA A 106 1.48 14.50 -1.85
C ALA A 106 0.49 15.68 -1.82
N LYS A 107 0.76 16.70 -1.02
CA LYS A 107 -0.06 17.91 -0.90
C LYS A 107 -0.03 18.82 -2.14
N ASN A 108 1.06 18.85 -2.87
CA ASN A 108 1.22 19.68 -4.07
C ASN A 108 0.68 19.04 -5.36
N GLY A 109 0.11 17.85 -5.26
CA GLY A 109 -0.47 17.09 -6.37
C GLY A 109 0.48 16.06 -6.97
N VAL A 110 -0.05 14.86 -7.14
CA VAL A 110 0.72 13.66 -7.48
C VAL A 110 0.88 13.39 -8.98
N ASN A 111 0.16 14.11 -9.84
CA ASN A 111 0.13 13.86 -11.28
C ASN A 111 1.48 13.97 -11.97
N LYS A 112 2.23 15.00 -11.64
CA LYS A 112 3.48 15.31 -12.35
C LYS A 112 4.50 14.18 -12.25
N PHE A 113 4.55 13.49 -11.12
CA PHE A 113 5.49 12.38 -10.95
C PHE A 113 4.88 11.03 -11.36
N MET A 114 3.55 10.85 -11.28
CA MET A 114 2.91 9.62 -11.74
C MET A 114 3.06 9.44 -13.24
N ASP A 115 2.85 10.49 -14.04
CA ASP A 115 3.07 10.45 -15.49
C ASP A 115 4.53 10.08 -15.81
N PHE A 116 5.48 10.61 -15.04
CA PHE A 116 6.89 10.29 -15.17
C PHE A 116 7.19 8.80 -14.91
N PHE A 117 6.69 8.23 -13.79
CA PHE A 117 6.95 6.82 -13.48
C PHE A 117 6.29 5.85 -14.47
N VAL A 118 5.11 6.20 -14.96
CA VAL A 118 4.41 5.38 -15.97
C VAL A 118 5.15 5.39 -17.32
N ARG A 119 5.77 6.52 -17.72
CA ARG A 119 6.34 6.69 -19.07
C ARG A 119 7.84 6.47 -19.12
N HIS A 120 8.59 6.79 -18.08
CA HIS A 120 10.05 6.94 -18.17
C HIS A 120 10.86 5.94 -17.34
N CYS A 121 10.30 5.35 -16.30
CA CYS A 121 11.09 4.54 -15.37
C CYS A 121 10.99 3.03 -15.58
N GLU A 122 10.35 2.55 -16.66
CA GLU A 122 10.10 1.11 -16.82
C GLU A 122 9.62 0.44 -15.52
N ALA A 123 8.91 1.22 -14.69
CA ALA A 123 8.47 0.79 -13.38
C ALA A 123 7.46 -0.35 -13.54
N ARG A 124 7.66 -1.43 -12.81
CA ARG A 124 6.67 -2.51 -12.80
C ARG A 124 5.35 -1.97 -12.23
N PRO A 125 4.19 -2.31 -12.82
CA PRO A 125 2.90 -1.80 -12.36
C PRO A 125 2.59 -2.09 -10.87
N LYS A 126 3.21 -3.13 -10.32
CA LYS A 126 3.05 -3.59 -8.93
C LYS A 126 4.06 -3.02 -7.94
N VAL A 127 4.86 -2.04 -8.35
CA VAL A 127 5.72 -1.30 -7.41
C VAL A 127 4.83 -0.64 -6.36
N LYS A 128 5.11 -0.91 -5.07
CA LYS A 128 4.38 -0.28 -3.97
C LYS A 128 4.60 1.23 -4.00
N LEU A 129 3.52 1.95 -3.74
CA LEU A 129 3.52 3.40 -3.67
C LEU A 129 2.96 3.82 -2.31
N CYS A 130 3.68 4.64 -1.57
CA CYS A 130 3.24 5.08 -0.25
C CYS A 130 3.60 6.55 0.00
N VAL A 131 2.89 7.14 0.96
CA VAL A 131 3.13 8.49 1.45
C VAL A 131 3.72 8.40 2.84
N VAL A 132 4.53 9.37 3.22
CA VAL A 132 5.03 9.59 4.58
C VAL A 132 4.68 11.00 5.03
N GLU A 133 4.44 11.21 6.33
CA GLU A 133 4.07 12.52 6.91
C GLU A 133 5.25 13.51 6.99
N ASP A 134 6.43 13.03 6.73
CA ASP A 134 7.69 13.80 6.71
C ASP A 134 8.36 13.69 5.34
N LYS A 135 9.68 13.73 5.34
CA LYS A 135 10.51 13.53 4.15
C LYS A 135 10.76 12.05 3.88
N ALA A 136 10.55 11.63 2.66
CA ALA A 136 10.83 10.27 2.21
C ALA A 136 12.32 9.88 2.41
N SER A 137 13.23 10.84 2.24
CA SER A 137 14.67 10.66 2.45
C SER A 137 15.01 10.17 3.86
N GLU A 138 14.26 10.57 4.87
CA GLU A 138 14.51 10.18 6.26
C GLU A 138 14.22 8.70 6.52
N TYR A 139 13.27 8.11 5.79
CA TYR A 139 12.92 6.69 5.93
C TYR A 139 14.04 5.77 5.46
N PHE A 140 14.75 6.14 4.40
CA PHE A 140 15.92 5.38 3.93
C PHE A 140 17.16 5.56 4.82
N LYS A 141 17.17 6.53 5.72
CA LYS A 141 18.28 6.75 6.70
C LYS A 141 18.09 5.96 7.99
N ILE A 142 16.91 5.39 8.23
CA ILE A 142 16.62 4.60 9.44
C ILE A 142 17.51 3.35 9.46
N LYS A 143 18.02 3.03 10.64
CA LYS A 143 18.90 1.88 10.86
C LYS A 143 18.31 0.96 11.92
N HIS A 144 18.45 -0.33 11.67
CA HIS A 144 18.25 -1.41 12.63
C HIS A 144 19.58 -2.12 12.88
N ASN A 145 19.99 -2.29 14.11
CA ASN A 145 21.26 -2.91 14.46
C ASN A 145 22.45 -2.30 13.68
N ASN A 146 22.49 -0.98 13.59
CA ASN A 146 23.47 -0.20 12.80
C ASN A 146 23.48 -0.44 11.29
N LYS A 147 22.54 -1.22 10.72
CA LYS A 147 22.38 -1.43 9.28
C LYS A 147 21.18 -0.65 8.76
N LEU A 148 21.30 -0.07 7.57
CA LEU A 148 20.18 0.61 6.91
C LEU A 148 19.02 -0.38 6.68
N ILE A 149 17.79 0.08 6.91
CA ILE A 149 16.58 -0.68 6.55
C ILE A 149 16.55 -0.87 5.03
N LYS A 150 16.31 -2.07 4.57
CA LYS A 150 16.21 -2.40 3.14
C LYS A 150 14.86 -1.93 2.57
N ALA A 151 14.84 -1.47 1.33
CA ALA A 151 13.59 -1.16 0.62
C ALA A 151 12.59 -2.32 0.63
N LYS A 152 13.11 -3.57 0.62
CA LYS A 152 12.30 -4.78 0.77
C LYS A 152 11.56 -4.82 2.11
N ASP A 153 12.22 -4.48 3.21
CA ASP A 153 11.61 -4.52 4.54
C ASP A 153 10.47 -3.49 4.63
N ILE A 154 10.67 -2.30 4.02
CA ILE A 154 9.62 -1.27 3.93
C ILE A 154 8.46 -1.73 3.02
N HIS A 155 8.79 -2.35 1.88
CA HIS A 155 7.79 -2.93 0.97
C HIS A 155 6.90 -3.94 1.69
N ASP A 156 7.49 -4.83 2.49
CA ASP A 156 6.79 -5.93 3.16
C ASP A 156 5.84 -5.46 4.28
N LEU A 157 5.99 -4.20 4.75
CA LEU A 157 5.02 -3.58 5.69
C LEU A 157 3.66 -3.27 5.05
N ILE A 158 3.58 -3.15 3.72
CA ILE A 158 2.35 -2.78 3.01
C ILE A 158 1.68 -4.04 2.49
N PRO A 159 0.51 -4.46 3.04
CA PRO A 159 -0.20 -5.65 2.57
C PRO A 159 -0.62 -5.52 1.10
N ASP A 160 -0.50 -6.60 0.33
CA ASP A 160 -0.95 -6.60 -1.08
C ASP A 160 -2.44 -6.31 -1.22
N ALA A 161 -3.24 -6.79 -0.27
CA ALA A 161 -4.69 -6.55 -0.23
C ALA A 161 -5.06 -5.06 -0.10
N LEU A 162 -4.15 -4.22 0.38
CA LEU A 162 -4.34 -2.77 0.43
C LEU A 162 -4.31 -2.12 -0.97
N ASN A 163 -3.74 -2.81 -1.99
CA ASN A 163 -3.64 -2.30 -3.36
C ASN A 163 -2.96 -0.92 -3.48
N SER A 164 -1.98 -0.65 -2.63
CA SER A 164 -1.19 0.59 -2.65
C SER A 164 -0.01 0.45 -3.60
N ASP A 165 -0.27 0.44 -4.89
CA ASP A 165 0.72 0.32 -5.96
C ASP A 165 0.43 1.29 -7.13
N ILE A 166 1.37 1.41 -8.05
CA ILE A 166 1.25 2.32 -9.21
C ILE A 166 0.01 1.99 -10.05
N LEU A 167 -0.25 0.70 -10.31
CA LEU A 167 -1.36 0.28 -11.16
C LEU A 167 -2.71 0.72 -10.61
N HIS A 168 -2.96 0.42 -9.34
CA HIS A 168 -4.24 0.74 -8.70
C HIS A 168 -4.42 2.25 -8.55
N PHE A 169 -3.36 2.97 -8.16
CA PHE A 169 -3.41 4.42 -8.01
C PHE A 169 -3.71 5.13 -9.34
N VAL A 170 -2.96 4.79 -10.40
CA VAL A 170 -3.19 5.36 -11.75
C VAL A 170 -4.56 4.98 -12.30
N SER A 171 -5.00 3.74 -12.06
CA SER A 171 -6.33 3.28 -12.48
C SER A 171 -7.44 4.09 -11.80
N SER A 172 -7.32 4.39 -10.51
CA SER A 172 -8.28 5.22 -9.78
C SER A 172 -8.28 6.66 -10.27
N LEU A 173 -7.11 7.25 -10.50
CA LEU A 173 -7.01 8.60 -11.09
C LEU A 173 -7.69 8.73 -12.47
N LYS A 174 -7.60 7.69 -13.30
CA LYS A 174 -8.22 7.69 -14.64
C LYS A 174 -9.71 7.43 -14.63
N ASN A 175 -10.20 6.68 -13.64
CA ASN A 175 -11.55 6.13 -13.65
C ASN A 175 -12.63 7.16 -13.20
N LYS A 176 -12.27 8.17 -12.46
CA LYS A 176 -13.18 9.25 -11.95
C LYS A 176 -14.44 8.76 -11.18
N ILE A 177 -14.61 7.45 -11.00
CA ILE A 177 -15.75 6.86 -10.28
C ILE A 177 -15.39 6.57 -8.83
N SER A 178 -14.11 6.35 -8.56
CA SER A 178 -13.56 6.12 -7.23
C SER A 178 -12.31 6.95 -7.03
N ASP A 179 -12.11 7.41 -5.81
CA ASP A 179 -10.95 8.22 -5.46
C ASP A 179 -9.76 7.35 -5.04
N PRO A 180 -8.53 7.79 -5.35
CA PRO A 180 -7.34 7.05 -5.01
C PRO A 180 -6.94 7.23 -3.55
N TYR A 181 -6.25 6.23 -3.02
CA TYR A 181 -5.57 6.27 -1.73
C TYR A 181 -4.23 5.59 -1.82
N LEU A 182 -3.33 5.91 -0.89
CA LEU A 182 -2.02 5.29 -0.76
C LEU A 182 -1.76 4.92 0.69
N ALA A 183 -1.02 3.84 0.92
CA ALA A 183 -0.51 3.51 2.24
C ALA A 183 0.25 4.70 2.82
N CYS A 184 0.03 4.99 4.09
CA CYS A 184 0.77 5.98 4.84
C CYS A 184 1.68 5.28 5.84
N LEU A 185 3.00 5.47 5.67
CA LEU A 185 3.98 4.98 6.61
C LEU A 185 4.30 6.05 7.63
N GLY A 186 4.46 5.62 8.86
CA GLY A 186 4.91 6.46 9.96
C GLY A 186 6.13 5.85 10.65
N THR A 187 6.56 6.49 11.72
CA THR A 187 7.64 5.98 12.55
C THR A 187 7.21 5.93 14.00
N GLU A 188 7.63 4.89 14.70
CA GLU A 188 7.46 4.72 16.13
C GLU A 188 8.83 4.61 16.80
N LYS A 189 8.99 5.27 17.96
CA LYS A 189 10.20 5.17 18.77
C LYS A 189 10.05 4.00 19.72
N SER A 190 10.93 3.03 19.63
CA SER A 190 11.21 2.06 20.67
C SER A 190 12.42 2.56 21.49
N GLU A 191 12.66 1.99 22.67
CA GLU A 191 13.64 2.49 23.66
C GLU A 191 15.00 2.92 23.09
N SER A 192 15.47 2.29 22.02
CA SER A 192 16.77 2.59 21.36
C SER A 192 16.70 2.78 19.86
N GLU A 193 15.60 2.45 19.19
CA GLU A 193 15.51 2.43 17.73
C GLU A 193 14.23 3.10 17.22
N LYS A 194 14.30 3.62 16.00
CA LYS A 194 13.16 4.18 15.26
C LYS A 194 12.67 3.13 14.27
N ASN A 195 11.44 2.65 14.46
CA ASN A 195 10.81 1.64 13.61
C ASN A 195 9.89 2.28 12.58
N ILE A 196 9.86 1.74 11.36
CA ILE A 196 8.86 2.11 10.37
C ILE A 196 7.62 1.24 10.59
N ILE A 197 6.45 1.87 10.56
CA ILE A 197 5.15 1.20 10.71
C ILE A 197 4.20 1.62 9.60
N LEU A 198 3.27 0.74 9.26
CA LEU A 198 2.09 1.10 8.47
C LEU A 198 1.10 1.81 9.39
N ARG A 199 0.99 3.14 9.25
CA ARG A 199 0.22 3.99 10.15
C ARG A 199 -1.22 4.22 9.69
N GLY A 200 -1.44 4.15 8.36
CA GLY A 200 -2.75 4.45 7.82
C GLY A 200 -2.78 4.50 6.30
N VAL A 201 -3.69 5.29 5.78
CA VAL A 201 -3.77 5.64 4.36
C VAL A 201 -3.91 7.15 4.17
N ALA A 202 -3.26 7.66 3.14
CA ALA A 202 -3.46 9.00 2.60
C ALA A 202 -4.57 8.95 1.56
N VAL A 203 -5.62 9.76 1.71
CA VAL A 203 -6.78 9.84 0.83
C VAL A 203 -6.63 11.02 -0.10
N PHE A 204 -6.95 10.83 -1.37
CA PHE A 204 -6.91 11.87 -2.39
C PHE A 204 -8.30 12.02 -3.03
N SER A 205 -8.64 13.22 -3.45
CA SER A 205 -9.72 13.46 -4.41
C SER A 205 -9.06 13.81 -5.75
N ASN A 206 -9.21 12.92 -6.70
CA ASN A 206 -8.40 12.95 -7.92
C ASN A 206 -6.91 12.96 -7.55
N GLU A 207 -6.22 14.07 -7.79
CA GLU A 207 -4.78 14.26 -7.57
C GLU A 207 -4.45 14.99 -6.27
N ILE A 208 -5.46 15.53 -5.59
CA ILE A 208 -5.31 16.44 -4.46
C ILE A 208 -5.41 15.64 -3.17
N PHE A 209 -4.40 15.71 -2.34
CA PHE A 209 -4.43 15.15 -1.00
C PHE A 209 -5.56 15.80 -0.17
N LYS A 210 -6.35 14.98 0.51
CA LYS A 210 -7.47 15.41 1.37
C LYS A 210 -7.13 15.24 2.84
N SER A 211 -6.80 14.04 3.26
CA SER A 211 -6.57 13.72 4.68
C SER A 211 -5.88 12.37 4.83
N TYR A 212 -5.49 12.08 6.05
CA TYR A 212 -5.10 10.75 6.47
C TYR A 212 -6.24 10.04 7.21
N LEU A 213 -6.30 8.71 7.06
CA LEU A 213 -7.06 7.83 7.94
C LEU A 213 -6.04 7.07 8.79
N HIS A 214 -6.01 7.35 10.09
CA HIS A 214 -5.10 6.72 11.06
C HIS A 214 -5.90 5.98 12.13
N ASP A 215 -5.25 5.16 12.91
CA ASP A 215 -5.78 4.48 14.10
C ASP A 215 -7.10 3.75 13.82
N ASN A 216 -8.18 4.11 14.50
CA ASN A 216 -9.50 3.49 14.32
C ASN A 216 -10.07 3.73 12.92
N ASP A 217 -9.82 4.90 12.30
CA ASP A 217 -10.27 5.18 10.95
C ASP A 217 -9.57 4.26 9.94
N PHE A 218 -8.28 4.01 10.15
CA PHE A 218 -7.54 3.07 9.31
C PHE A 218 -8.03 1.63 9.51
N LEU A 219 -8.25 1.21 10.77
CA LEU A 219 -8.82 -0.11 11.06
C LEU A 219 -10.20 -0.29 10.40
N GLY A 220 -11.09 0.71 10.54
CA GLY A 220 -12.41 0.68 9.91
C GLY A 220 -12.32 0.62 8.38
N PHE A 221 -11.41 1.39 7.78
CA PHE A 221 -11.15 1.34 6.33
C PHE A 221 -10.68 -0.05 5.89
N MET A 222 -9.73 -0.67 6.59
CA MET A 222 -9.22 -2.01 6.30
C MET A 222 -10.34 -3.06 6.40
N ILE A 223 -11.21 -2.96 7.41
CA ILE A 223 -12.38 -3.84 7.58
C ILE A 223 -13.36 -3.65 6.43
N LEU A 224 -13.72 -2.41 6.08
CA LEU A 224 -14.62 -2.11 4.96
C LEU A 224 -14.06 -2.62 3.61
N LYS A 225 -12.74 -2.61 3.44
CA LYS A 225 -12.06 -3.16 2.26
C LYS A 225 -11.92 -4.69 2.29
N GLY A 226 -12.28 -5.35 3.39
CA GLY A 226 -12.13 -6.81 3.53
C GLY A 226 -10.68 -7.28 3.63
N VAL A 227 -9.77 -6.43 4.13
CA VAL A 227 -8.35 -6.79 4.29
C VAL A 227 -8.21 -7.72 5.49
N PRO A 228 -7.58 -8.91 5.33
CA PRO A 228 -7.32 -9.81 6.46
C PRO A 228 -6.20 -9.26 7.35
N GLU A 229 -6.16 -9.75 8.61
CA GLU A 229 -5.11 -9.39 9.59
C GLU A 229 -4.90 -7.88 9.73
N CYS A 230 -6.02 -7.14 9.69
CA CYS A 230 -6.01 -5.69 9.53
C CYS A 230 -5.68 -4.92 10.81
N GLY A 231 -5.49 -5.58 11.95
CA GLY A 231 -5.07 -4.93 13.18
C GLY A 231 -5.83 -5.39 14.42
N THR A 232 -5.79 -4.58 15.48
CA THR A 232 -6.39 -4.88 16.77
C THR A 232 -7.50 -3.90 17.12
N CYS A 233 -8.54 -4.41 17.75
CA CYS A 233 -9.67 -3.65 18.28
C CYS A 233 -9.73 -3.82 19.81
N LYS A 234 -9.93 -2.72 20.53
CA LYS A 234 -10.09 -2.74 21.98
C LYS A 234 -11.54 -2.48 22.34
N ILE A 235 -12.10 -3.34 23.19
CA ILE A 235 -13.44 -3.17 23.78
C ILE A 235 -13.33 -3.17 25.30
N HIS A 236 -14.31 -2.62 25.97
CA HIS A 236 -14.39 -2.64 27.42
C HIS A 236 -15.58 -3.49 27.88
N ASP A 237 -15.34 -4.34 28.87
CA ASP A 237 -16.33 -5.14 29.54
C ASP A 237 -16.31 -4.80 31.04
N GLU A 238 -17.48 -4.68 31.67
CA GLU A 238 -17.59 -4.27 33.08
C GLU A 238 -16.91 -5.27 34.04
N THR A 239 -16.93 -6.55 33.70
CA THR A 239 -16.37 -7.63 34.53
C THR A 239 -14.92 -7.94 34.16
N LEU A 240 -14.63 -8.01 32.85
CA LEU A 240 -13.34 -8.43 32.31
C LEU A 240 -12.34 -7.28 32.14
N GLY A 241 -12.79 -6.02 32.25
CA GLY A 241 -11.96 -4.86 31.99
C GLY A 241 -11.74 -4.65 30.47
N GLN A 242 -10.54 -4.26 30.09
CA GLN A 242 -10.18 -4.07 28.67
C GLN A 242 -9.88 -5.42 28.02
N ILE A 243 -10.52 -5.65 26.87
CA ILE A 243 -10.28 -6.80 26.02
C ILE A 243 -9.68 -6.33 24.70
N THR A 244 -8.54 -6.90 24.32
CA THR A 244 -7.90 -6.63 23.04
C THR A 244 -8.10 -7.82 22.11
N CYS A 245 -8.72 -7.55 20.96
CA CYS A 245 -9.02 -8.53 19.93
C CYS A 245 -8.21 -8.26 18.67
N SER A 246 -7.57 -9.28 18.09
CA SER A 246 -6.97 -9.23 16.77
C SER A 246 -8.04 -9.57 15.72
N VAL A 247 -8.17 -8.75 14.68
CA VAL A 247 -9.06 -9.00 13.54
C VAL A 247 -8.31 -9.86 12.51
N ASN A 248 -8.65 -11.14 12.43
CA ASN A 248 -7.89 -12.13 11.65
C ASN A 248 -8.41 -12.25 10.21
N LYS A 249 -9.74 -12.28 10.04
CA LYS A 249 -10.37 -12.42 8.72
C LYS A 249 -11.58 -11.52 8.62
N VAL A 250 -11.73 -10.91 7.47
CA VAL A 250 -12.89 -10.06 7.14
C VAL A 250 -13.44 -10.47 5.79
N ASP A 251 -14.75 -10.66 5.72
CA ASP A 251 -15.53 -10.75 4.47
C ASP A 251 -16.46 -9.54 4.45
N SER A 252 -16.20 -8.61 3.54
CA SER A 252 -16.96 -7.37 3.38
C SER A 252 -17.74 -7.41 2.07
N GLN A 253 -19.06 -7.31 2.16
CA GLN A 253 -19.94 -7.32 1.01
C GLN A 253 -20.79 -6.06 0.99
N THR A 254 -20.69 -5.29 -0.11
CA THR A 254 -21.51 -4.10 -0.34
C THR A 254 -22.50 -4.37 -1.46
N ARG A 255 -23.78 -4.09 -1.22
CA ARG A 255 -24.87 -4.23 -2.19
C ARG A 255 -25.65 -2.93 -2.27
N VAL A 256 -26.20 -2.63 -3.45
CA VAL A 256 -27.16 -1.54 -3.62
C VAL A 256 -28.54 -2.05 -3.19
N ILE A 257 -29.22 -1.31 -2.29
CA ILE A 257 -30.61 -1.57 -1.88
C ILE A 257 -31.56 -0.71 -2.71
N ASN A 258 -31.20 0.56 -2.86
CA ASN A 258 -31.94 1.51 -3.69
C ASN A 258 -30.95 2.16 -4.66
N ASP A 259 -31.22 2.01 -5.95
CA ASP A 259 -30.37 2.52 -7.03
C ASP A 259 -30.84 3.86 -7.63
N ASN A 260 -31.87 4.47 -7.02
CA ASN A 260 -32.34 5.78 -7.44
C ASN A 260 -31.24 6.84 -7.27
N SER A 261 -30.96 7.57 -8.33
CA SER A 261 -29.95 8.63 -8.38
C SER A 261 -30.14 9.75 -7.35
N ASP A 262 -31.37 10.02 -6.90
CA ASP A 262 -31.66 11.06 -5.93
C ASP A 262 -31.23 10.71 -4.51
N SER A 263 -31.29 9.43 -4.14
CA SER A 263 -30.92 8.92 -2.82
C SER A 263 -30.48 7.45 -2.88
N PRO A 264 -29.30 7.15 -3.43
CA PRO A 264 -28.79 5.78 -3.47
C PRO A 264 -28.63 5.24 -2.06
N SER A 265 -28.89 3.94 -1.87
CA SER A 265 -28.67 3.31 -0.57
C SER A 265 -27.91 2.00 -0.69
N PHE A 266 -27.01 1.79 0.27
CA PHE A 266 -26.08 0.66 0.30
C PHE A 266 -26.28 -0.16 1.56
N ASP A 267 -26.23 -1.49 1.40
CA ASP A 267 -26.16 -2.46 2.48
C ASP A 267 -24.76 -3.04 2.55
N ILE A 268 -24.10 -2.84 3.68
CA ILE A 268 -22.72 -3.27 3.90
C ILE A 268 -22.74 -4.34 5.00
N ASN A 269 -22.45 -5.57 4.61
CA ASN A 269 -22.47 -6.73 5.50
C ASN A 269 -21.03 -7.18 5.76
N LEU A 270 -20.62 -7.16 7.03
CA LEU A 270 -19.29 -7.53 7.49
C LEU A 270 -19.36 -8.85 8.26
N LYS A 271 -18.60 -9.86 7.85
CA LYS A 271 -18.36 -11.06 8.62
C LYS A 271 -16.92 -11.04 9.10
N VAL A 272 -16.73 -11.01 10.41
CA VAL A 272 -15.41 -10.83 11.03
C VAL A 272 -15.07 -12.02 11.90
N LYS A 273 -13.86 -12.57 11.74
CA LYS A 273 -13.28 -13.53 12.67
C LYS A 273 -12.18 -12.84 13.46
N ALA A 274 -12.27 -12.89 14.77
CA ALA A 274 -11.33 -12.23 15.67
C ALA A 274 -10.85 -13.17 16.77
N SER A 275 -9.67 -12.88 17.30
CA SER A 275 -9.08 -13.60 18.44
C SER A 275 -8.91 -12.64 19.61
N ALA A 276 -9.56 -12.91 20.74
CA ALA A 276 -9.29 -12.20 21.98
C ALA A 276 -8.02 -12.78 22.63
N PHE A 277 -6.95 -11.97 22.69
CA PHE A 277 -5.65 -12.43 23.17
C PHE A 277 -5.18 -11.74 24.46
N SER A 278 -5.77 -10.60 24.83
CA SER A 278 -5.49 -9.91 26.09
C SER A 278 -6.80 -9.52 26.76
N ILE A 279 -6.94 -9.90 28.02
CA ILE A 279 -8.10 -9.62 28.88
C ILE A 279 -7.53 -9.24 30.26
N ASP A 280 -7.91 -8.07 30.79
CA ASP A 280 -7.32 -7.55 32.03
C ASP A 280 -7.61 -8.44 33.23
N ASN A 281 -8.87 -8.83 33.45
CA ASN A 281 -9.33 -9.61 34.60
C ASN A 281 -9.55 -11.08 34.20
N LYS A 282 -8.46 -11.83 33.96
CA LYS A 282 -8.52 -13.20 33.45
C LYS A 282 -8.63 -14.29 34.55
N PHE A 283 -8.25 -13.97 35.78
CA PHE A 283 -7.84 -14.98 36.79
C PHE A 283 -8.96 -15.90 37.30
N ASP A 284 -10.23 -15.53 37.24
CA ASP A 284 -11.34 -16.36 37.77
C ASP A 284 -12.51 -16.51 36.79
N THR A 285 -12.29 -16.31 35.49
CA THR A 285 -13.39 -16.28 34.53
C THR A 285 -13.48 -17.57 33.73
N CYS A 286 -14.65 -18.23 33.82
CA CYS A 286 -14.97 -19.33 32.92
C CYS A 286 -15.32 -18.79 31.53
N PHE A 287 -14.56 -19.18 30.52
CA PHE A 287 -14.78 -18.79 29.12
C PHE A 287 -15.81 -19.69 28.46
N ASP A 288 -17.06 -19.58 28.91
CA ASP A 288 -18.19 -20.27 28.30
C ASP A 288 -18.67 -19.60 27.00
N GLU A 289 -19.62 -20.25 26.32
CA GLU A 289 -20.20 -19.72 25.07
C GLU A 289 -20.96 -18.41 25.29
N ASN A 290 -21.56 -18.18 26.46
CA ASN A 290 -22.28 -16.93 26.74
C ASN A 290 -21.31 -15.74 26.80
N LEU A 291 -20.15 -15.93 27.40
CA LEU A 291 -19.12 -14.91 27.48
C LEU A 291 -18.52 -14.61 26.09
N LYS A 292 -18.25 -15.65 25.31
CA LYS A 292 -17.78 -15.47 23.91
C LYS A 292 -18.78 -14.68 23.08
N ASN A 293 -20.07 -14.98 23.21
CA ASN A 293 -21.14 -14.28 22.52
C ASN A 293 -21.23 -12.82 22.96
N SER A 294 -21.12 -12.54 24.26
CA SER A 294 -21.09 -11.17 24.80
C SER A 294 -19.91 -10.35 24.24
N ILE A 295 -18.71 -10.95 24.20
CA ILE A 295 -17.53 -10.31 23.59
C ILE A 295 -17.76 -10.07 22.10
N ALA A 296 -18.33 -11.04 21.39
CA ALA A 296 -18.62 -10.95 19.95
C ALA A 296 -19.61 -9.81 19.65
N GLU A 297 -20.68 -9.67 20.44
CA GLU A 297 -21.66 -8.58 20.31
C GLU A 297 -21.03 -7.21 20.54
N LYS A 298 -20.25 -7.06 21.61
CA LYS A 298 -19.54 -5.80 21.90
C LYS A 298 -18.54 -5.44 20.81
N LEU A 299 -17.81 -6.44 20.30
CA LEU A 299 -16.86 -6.25 19.20
C LEU A 299 -17.57 -5.90 17.89
N SER A 300 -18.71 -6.57 17.58
CA SER A 300 -19.54 -6.26 16.41
C SER A 300 -20.04 -4.82 16.46
N LYS A 301 -20.53 -4.36 17.61
CA LYS A 301 -20.94 -2.97 17.81
C LYS A 301 -19.78 -2.00 17.59
N LYS A 302 -18.62 -2.27 18.20
CA LYS A 302 -17.43 -1.43 18.06
C LYS A 302 -16.96 -1.35 16.61
N ILE A 303 -16.94 -2.47 15.89
CA ILE A 303 -16.60 -2.53 14.46
C ILE A 303 -17.57 -1.71 13.62
N THR A 304 -18.87 -1.86 13.90
CA THR A 304 -19.92 -1.07 13.23
C THR A 304 -19.69 0.43 13.43
N ASP A 305 -19.43 0.86 14.67
CA ASP A 305 -19.21 2.27 15.01
C ASP A 305 -17.99 2.85 14.27
N ILE A 306 -16.86 2.15 14.27
CA ILE A 306 -15.66 2.62 13.57
C ILE A 306 -15.82 2.62 12.04
N CYS A 307 -16.54 1.66 11.48
CA CYS A 307 -16.81 1.62 10.05
C CYS A 307 -17.76 2.76 9.62
N TYR A 308 -18.79 3.06 10.41
CA TYR A 308 -19.64 4.24 10.18
C TYR A 308 -18.83 5.54 10.24
N ALA A 309 -17.93 5.69 11.22
CA ALA A 309 -17.07 6.86 11.31
C ALA A 309 -16.23 7.06 10.04
N VAL A 310 -15.69 5.98 9.46
CA VAL A 310 -14.95 6.04 8.20
C VAL A 310 -15.85 6.45 7.04
N ILE A 311 -17.05 5.86 6.92
CA ILE A 311 -18.01 6.21 5.85
C ILE A 311 -18.34 7.69 5.94
N HIS A 312 -18.69 8.21 7.11
CA HIS A 312 -18.97 9.63 7.30
C HIS A 312 -17.78 10.52 6.95
N LYS A 313 -16.59 10.17 7.45
CA LYS A 313 -15.37 10.95 7.17
C LYS A 313 -15.05 11.01 5.68
N THR A 314 -15.19 9.90 4.95
CA THR A 314 -14.96 9.87 3.50
C THR A 314 -16.04 10.62 2.72
N THR A 315 -17.28 10.56 3.19
CA THR A 315 -18.41 11.34 2.63
C THR A 315 -18.20 12.83 2.82
N ASP A 316 -17.79 13.28 4.02
CA ASP A 316 -17.49 14.68 4.31
C ASP A 316 -16.32 15.22 3.47
N MET A 317 -15.36 14.36 3.12
CA MET A 317 -14.27 14.69 2.20
C MET A 317 -14.69 14.65 0.72
N GLU A 318 -15.93 14.26 0.42
CA GLU A 318 -16.42 14.01 -0.94
C GLU A 318 -15.52 13.01 -1.71
N THR A 319 -15.10 11.92 -1.04
CA THR A 319 -14.19 10.90 -1.61
C THR A 319 -14.78 9.51 -1.57
N ASP A 320 -14.77 8.83 -2.71
CA ASP A 320 -15.20 7.41 -2.83
C ASP A 320 -14.00 6.44 -2.86
N ILE A 321 -13.35 6.25 -1.72
CA ILE A 321 -12.29 5.25 -1.59
C ILE A 321 -12.82 3.82 -1.36
N LEU A 322 -14.14 3.69 -1.14
CA LEU A 322 -14.80 2.40 -0.92
C LEU A 322 -15.34 1.77 -2.22
N ASN A 323 -15.25 2.46 -3.35
CA ASN A 323 -15.77 2.06 -4.67
C ASN A 323 -17.31 1.93 -4.71
N LEU A 324 -18.04 2.74 -3.98
CA LEU A 324 -19.51 2.74 -3.95
C LEU A 324 -20.09 3.11 -5.32
N GLY A 325 -19.51 4.10 -6.01
CA GLY A 325 -19.91 4.49 -7.36
C GLY A 325 -19.76 3.34 -8.36
N ARG A 326 -18.71 2.53 -8.24
CA ARG A 326 -18.57 1.33 -9.07
C ARG A 326 -19.64 0.30 -8.77
N THR A 327 -19.98 0.11 -7.50
CA THR A 327 -21.03 -0.81 -7.08
C THR A 327 -22.39 -0.36 -7.62
N LEU A 328 -22.72 0.93 -7.53
CA LEU A 328 -23.95 1.50 -8.09
C LEU A 328 -23.97 1.41 -9.62
N LYS A 329 -22.89 1.74 -10.29
CA LYS A 329 -22.76 1.63 -11.75
C LYS A 329 -22.97 0.18 -12.24
N ASN A 330 -22.47 -0.79 -11.52
CA ASN A 330 -22.65 -2.21 -11.87
C ASN A 330 -24.09 -2.67 -11.61
N SER A 331 -24.78 -2.11 -10.61
CA SER A 331 -26.18 -2.41 -10.31
C SER A 331 -27.13 -1.78 -11.33
N ASN A 332 -26.97 -0.48 -11.57
CA ASN A 332 -27.80 0.28 -12.51
C ASN A 332 -26.98 1.35 -13.26
N PRO A 333 -26.44 1.02 -14.44
CA PRO A 333 -25.63 1.95 -15.22
C PRO A 333 -26.39 3.22 -15.65
N GLU A 334 -27.70 3.12 -15.96
CA GLU A 334 -28.48 4.25 -16.43
C GLU A 334 -28.73 5.28 -15.31
N GLU A 335 -29.06 4.82 -14.10
CA GLU A 335 -29.21 5.70 -12.95
C GLU A 335 -27.88 6.33 -12.55
N PHE A 336 -26.80 5.54 -12.53
CA PHE A 336 -25.47 6.07 -12.23
C PHE A 336 -25.03 7.15 -13.22
N LYS A 337 -25.34 7.00 -14.51
CA LYS A 337 -24.99 7.99 -15.54
C LYS A 337 -25.56 9.37 -15.28
N LYS A 338 -26.71 9.47 -14.60
CA LYS A 338 -27.33 10.75 -14.24
C LYS A 338 -26.50 11.55 -13.25
N ILE A 339 -25.79 10.86 -12.34
CA ILE A 339 -25.02 11.47 -11.24
C ILE A 339 -23.51 11.29 -11.39
N GLU A 340 -23.04 10.61 -12.44
CA GLU A 340 -21.63 10.29 -12.64
C GLU A 340 -20.70 11.51 -12.54
N LYS A 341 -21.14 12.66 -13.07
CA LYS A 341 -20.35 13.90 -13.04
C LYS A 341 -20.27 14.54 -11.66
N GLU A 342 -21.26 14.30 -10.82
CA GLU A 342 -21.42 14.89 -9.49
C GLU A 342 -21.36 13.78 -8.40
N TRP A 343 -20.79 12.62 -8.74
CA TRP A 343 -20.79 11.46 -7.86
C TRP A 343 -20.19 11.76 -6.48
N SER A 344 -19.05 12.44 -6.42
CA SER A 344 -18.39 12.79 -5.15
C SER A 344 -19.30 13.61 -4.23
N GLN A 345 -20.04 14.55 -4.78
CA GLN A 345 -21.03 15.36 -4.03
C GLN A 345 -22.27 14.53 -3.66
N SER A 346 -22.65 13.58 -4.52
CA SER A 346 -23.80 12.71 -4.29
C SER A 346 -23.59 11.71 -3.14
N LEU A 347 -22.34 11.48 -2.72
CA LEU A 347 -22.03 10.63 -1.56
C LEU A 347 -22.75 11.10 -0.28
N SER A 348 -22.92 12.41 -0.10
CA SER A 348 -23.63 13.00 1.05
C SER A 348 -25.14 12.69 1.06
N LYS A 349 -25.72 12.32 -0.08
CA LYS A 349 -27.12 11.95 -0.23
C LYS A 349 -27.35 10.44 -0.07
N CYS A 350 -26.27 9.65 -0.07
CA CYS A 350 -26.36 8.21 0.07
C CYS A 350 -26.76 7.79 1.48
N GLN A 351 -27.53 6.71 1.57
CA GLN A 351 -27.89 6.08 2.82
C GLN A 351 -27.09 4.78 2.98
N TYR A 352 -26.66 4.52 4.20
CA TYR A 352 -25.83 3.35 4.51
C TYR A 352 -26.47 2.53 5.61
N ASN A 353 -26.72 1.25 5.32
CA ASN A 353 -27.05 0.25 6.31
C ASN A 353 -25.85 -0.65 6.50
N LEU A 354 -25.28 -0.69 7.71
CA LEU A 354 -24.08 -1.44 8.00
C LEU A 354 -24.35 -2.41 9.15
N SER A 355 -24.01 -3.68 8.93
CA SER A 355 -24.09 -4.73 9.93
C SER A 355 -22.77 -5.48 10.02
N ALA A 356 -22.32 -5.76 11.24
CA ALA A 356 -21.18 -6.60 11.50
C ALA A 356 -21.59 -7.83 12.32
N ASN A 357 -21.19 -9.01 11.84
CA ASN A 357 -21.31 -10.26 12.57
C ASN A 357 -19.91 -10.78 12.87
N THR A 358 -19.57 -10.87 14.14
CA THR A 358 -18.24 -11.24 14.61
C THR A 358 -18.24 -12.59 15.29
N GLU A 359 -17.34 -13.46 14.88
CA GLU A 359 -17.02 -14.73 15.56
C GLU A 359 -15.72 -14.51 16.35
N VAL A 360 -15.73 -14.78 17.65
CA VAL A 360 -14.57 -14.58 18.53
C VAL A 360 -14.03 -15.92 19.01
N ILE A 361 -12.71 -16.09 18.86
CA ILE A 361 -11.95 -17.17 19.45
C ILE A 361 -11.13 -16.58 20.59
N ILE A 362 -11.21 -17.17 21.78
CA ILE A 362 -10.40 -16.75 22.92
C ILE A 362 -9.10 -17.55 22.88
N THR A 363 -7.97 -16.85 22.65
CA THR A 363 -6.66 -17.47 22.64
C THR A 363 -6.01 -17.32 24.03
N GLY A 364 -5.72 -18.44 24.68
CA GLY A 364 -5.04 -18.53 25.96
C GLY A 364 -5.08 -19.96 26.44
N LYS A 365 -4.02 -20.44 27.11
CA LYS A 365 -4.05 -21.75 27.77
C LYS A 365 -5.24 -21.74 28.73
N GLU A 366 -6.07 -22.80 28.66
CA GLU A 366 -7.00 -23.08 29.75
C GLU A 366 -6.26 -23.04 31.08
N PRO A 367 -6.85 -22.48 32.15
CA PRO A 367 -6.25 -22.57 33.47
C PRO A 367 -6.06 -24.05 33.79
N ILE A 368 -4.81 -24.40 34.16
CA ILE A 368 -4.43 -25.73 34.65
C ILE A 368 -5.10 -26.00 35.96
#